data_7a93c04c7d8b291eeed9a11008fd6f5f
#
_entry.id   7a93c04c7d8b291eeed9a11008fd6f5f
#
_cell.length_a   1.000
_cell.length_b   1.000
_cell.length_c   1.000
_cell.angle_alpha   90.00
_cell.angle_beta   90.00
_cell.angle_gamma   90.00
#
_symmetry.space_group_name_H-M   'P 1'
#
loop_
_entity.id
_entity.type
_entity.pdbx_description
1 polymer ?
#
loop_
_entity_poly.entity_id
_entity_poly.type
_entity_poly.pdbx_seq_one_letter_code
_entity_poly.pdbx_strand_id
1 'polypeptide(L)'
;METDQKKGSYLTRALAVIEKAALAERPLTPTEINNELQIPKATIHRLCQFLEDEQFLQKSLEGKRLIPGSRLRTIALGVFRNDQFRLERSLI
;
A
#
# COMPACT_ATOMS: atom_id res chain seq x y z
N MET A 1 -9.29 -1.31 -25.11
CA MET A 1 -8.92 -0.17 -24.29
C MET A 1 -9.68 -0.10 -22.97
N GLU A 2 -10.99 -0.26 -23.00
CA GLU A 2 -11.77 -0.25 -21.77
C GLU A 2 -11.38 -1.36 -20.82
N THR A 3 -11.10 -2.55 -21.37
CA THR A 3 -10.67 -3.68 -20.54
C THR A 3 -9.35 -3.39 -19.84
N ASP A 4 -8.42 -2.76 -20.57
CA ASP A 4 -7.13 -2.39 -20.01
C ASP A 4 -7.28 -1.32 -18.93
N GLN A 5 -8.19 -0.37 -19.17
CA GLN A 5 -8.45 0.68 -18.19
C GLN A 5 -9.02 0.09 -16.90
N LYS A 6 -9.91 -0.90 -17.01
CA LYS A 6 -10.46 -1.55 -15.83
C LYS A 6 -9.40 -2.30 -15.05
N LYS A 7 -8.53 -3.03 -15.75
CA LYS A 7 -7.41 -3.72 -15.10
C LYS A 7 -6.47 -2.72 -14.44
N GLY A 8 -6.11 -1.66 -15.19
CA GLY A 8 -5.27 -0.61 -14.67
C GLY A 8 -5.90 0.07 -13.48
N SER A 9 -7.22 0.30 -13.55
CA SER A 9 -7.94 0.93 -12.45
C SER A 9 -7.88 0.09 -11.18
N TYR A 10 -8.07 -1.22 -11.29
CA TYR A 10 -8.01 -2.10 -10.12
C TYR A 10 -6.62 -2.13 -9.52
N LEU A 11 -5.62 -2.32 -10.34
CA LEU A 11 -4.23 -2.34 -9.88
C LEU A 11 -3.81 -0.99 -9.32
N THR A 12 -4.21 0.08 -10.01
CA THR A 12 -3.91 1.43 -9.55
C THR A 12 -4.54 1.69 -8.19
N ARG A 13 -5.77 1.24 -8.00
CA ARG A 13 -6.45 1.38 -6.71
C ARG A 13 -5.72 0.62 -5.61
N ALA A 14 -5.28 -0.61 -5.91
CA ALA A 14 -4.54 -1.40 -4.92
C ALA A 14 -3.25 -0.71 -4.52
N LEU A 15 -2.50 -0.20 -5.50
CA LEU A 15 -1.27 0.53 -5.23
C LEU A 15 -1.53 1.80 -4.43
N ALA A 16 -2.63 2.50 -4.75
CA ALA A 16 -2.98 3.71 -4.02
C ALA A 16 -3.32 3.42 -2.55
N VAL A 17 -3.98 2.31 -2.29
CA VAL A 17 -4.28 1.89 -0.91
C VAL A 17 -2.98 1.64 -0.15
N ILE A 18 -2.04 0.93 -0.77
CA ILE A 18 -0.73 0.66 -0.17
C ILE A 18 -0.02 1.98 0.14
N GLU A 19 0.00 2.90 -0.82
CA GLU A 19 0.64 4.19 -0.65
C GLU A 19 0.04 4.96 0.53
N LYS A 20 -1.27 5.02 0.60
CA LYS A 20 -1.94 5.75 1.68
C LYS A 20 -1.58 5.17 3.04
N ALA A 21 -1.61 3.85 3.15
CA ALA A 21 -1.30 3.20 4.41
C ALA A 21 0.16 3.36 4.79
N ALA A 22 1.07 3.24 3.81
CA ALA A 22 2.51 3.29 4.07
C ALA A 22 3.00 4.69 4.39
N LEU A 23 2.42 5.72 3.76
CA LEU A 23 2.87 7.09 3.92
C LEU A 23 2.13 7.85 5.01
N ALA A 24 1.12 7.24 5.60
CA ALA A 24 0.35 7.88 6.66
C ALA A 24 1.21 8.04 7.92
N GLU A 25 1.04 9.16 8.60
CA GLU A 25 1.77 9.42 9.85
C GLU A 25 1.27 8.55 10.99
N ARG A 26 0.05 8.06 10.88
CA ARG A 26 -0.56 7.17 11.86
C ARG A 26 -1.34 6.08 11.14
N PRO A 27 -1.60 4.94 11.80
CA PRO A 27 -2.39 3.89 11.17
C PRO A 27 -3.79 4.38 10.82
N LEU A 28 -4.32 3.92 9.69
CA LEU A 28 -5.61 4.35 9.15
C LEU A 28 -6.56 3.17 9.03
N THR A 29 -7.85 3.44 9.23
CA THR A 29 -8.89 2.46 8.91
C THR A 29 -9.11 2.43 7.40
N PRO A 30 -9.71 1.36 6.86
CA PRO A 30 -10.05 1.35 5.42
C PRO A 30 -10.88 2.54 5.01
N THR A 31 -11.81 2.98 5.85
CA THR A 31 -12.63 4.15 5.56
C THR A 31 -11.79 5.41 5.44
N GLU A 32 -10.85 5.58 6.36
CA GLU A 32 -9.95 6.74 6.33
C GLU A 32 -9.07 6.73 5.08
N ILE A 33 -8.55 5.56 4.73
CA ILE A 33 -7.76 5.41 3.51
C ILE A 33 -8.60 5.82 2.30
N ASN A 34 -9.88 5.46 2.30
CA ASN A 34 -10.76 5.68 1.17
C ASN A 34 -11.29 7.10 1.06
N ASN A 35 -11.07 7.95 2.06
CA ASN A 35 -11.60 9.31 2.02
C ASN A 35 -11.17 10.07 0.76
N GLU A 36 -9.94 9.92 0.35
CA GLU A 36 -9.44 10.59 -0.85
C GLU A 36 -9.60 9.76 -2.11
N LEU A 37 -9.63 8.44 -1.98
CA LEU A 37 -9.65 7.56 -3.14
C LEU A 37 -11.03 7.39 -3.75
N GLN A 38 -12.08 7.52 -2.95
CA GLN A 38 -13.46 7.44 -3.43
C GLN A 38 -13.76 6.12 -4.14
N ILE A 39 -13.20 5.03 -3.65
CA ILE A 39 -13.45 3.70 -4.17
C ILE A 39 -14.76 3.17 -3.58
N PRO A 40 -15.57 2.43 -4.35
CA PRO A 40 -16.80 1.84 -3.79
C PRO A 40 -16.50 1.05 -2.52
N LYS A 41 -17.38 1.16 -1.54
CA LYS A 41 -17.17 0.59 -0.22
C LYS A 41 -16.83 -0.89 -0.23
N ALA A 42 -17.57 -1.67 -1.02
CA ALA A 42 -17.31 -3.10 -1.09
C ALA A 42 -15.93 -3.39 -1.69
N THR A 43 -15.51 -2.58 -2.65
CA THR A 43 -14.23 -2.75 -3.31
C THR A 43 -13.08 -2.42 -2.38
N ILE A 44 -13.17 -1.30 -1.63
CA ILE A 44 -12.08 -0.94 -0.72
C ILE A 44 -11.89 -2.01 0.36
N HIS A 45 -12.98 -2.56 0.87
CA HIS A 45 -12.88 -3.62 1.88
C HIS A 45 -12.25 -4.88 1.31
N ARG A 46 -12.60 -5.25 0.07
CA ARG A 46 -11.99 -6.40 -0.59
C ARG A 46 -10.51 -6.19 -0.87
N LEU A 47 -10.16 -4.97 -1.33
CA LEU A 47 -8.76 -4.65 -1.58
C LEU A 47 -7.93 -4.73 -0.30
N CYS A 48 -8.44 -4.16 0.78
CA CYS A 48 -7.74 -4.20 2.05
C CYS A 48 -7.56 -5.62 2.54
N GLN A 49 -8.60 -6.44 2.43
CA GLN A 49 -8.52 -7.83 2.83
C GLN A 49 -7.50 -8.60 1.99
N PHE A 50 -7.51 -8.38 0.68
CA PHE A 50 -6.54 -9.00 -0.21
C PHE A 50 -5.12 -8.62 0.18
N LEU A 51 -4.90 -7.33 0.43
CA LEU A 51 -3.57 -6.84 0.78
C LEU A 51 -3.09 -7.36 2.12
N GLU A 52 -4.00 -7.59 3.06
CA GLU A 52 -3.67 -8.26 4.32
C GLU A 52 -3.28 -9.71 4.08
N ASP A 53 -4.09 -10.43 3.29
CA ASP A 53 -3.83 -11.83 2.98
C ASP A 53 -2.48 -12.02 2.32
N GLU A 54 -2.10 -11.06 1.48
CA GLU A 54 -0.82 -11.09 0.77
C GLU A 54 0.30 -10.45 1.57
N GLN A 55 0.04 -10.04 2.79
CA GLN A 55 1.01 -9.46 3.71
C GLN A 55 1.62 -8.14 3.26
N PHE A 56 0.95 -7.43 2.37
CA PHE A 56 1.34 -6.05 2.06
C PHE A 56 0.87 -5.10 3.15
N LEU A 57 -0.24 -5.43 3.79
CA LEU A 57 -0.75 -4.69 4.93
C LEU A 57 -1.01 -5.66 6.06
N GLN A 58 -1.12 -5.14 7.28
CA GLN A 58 -1.53 -5.93 8.42
C GLN A 58 -2.33 -5.04 9.37
N LYS A 59 -3.11 -5.66 10.22
CA LYS A 59 -3.87 -4.91 11.19
C LYS A 59 -2.98 -4.47 12.34
N SER A 60 -3.26 -3.28 12.85
CA SER A 60 -2.60 -2.77 14.03
C SER A 60 -3.00 -3.61 15.25
N LEU A 61 -2.36 -3.38 16.39
CA LEU A 61 -2.64 -4.12 17.60
C LEU A 61 -4.10 -4.03 18.02
N GLU A 62 -4.75 -2.92 17.77
CA GLU A 62 -6.18 -2.79 18.08
C GLU A 62 -7.08 -3.52 17.08
N GLY A 63 -6.54 -3.96 15.96
CA GLY A 63 -7.28 -4.77 15.00
C GLY A 63 -8.19 -4.02 14.04
N LYS A 64 -8.18 -2.69 14.06
CA LYS A 64 -9.06 -1.89 13.20
C LYS A 64 -8.35 -1.10 12.14
N ARG A 65 -7.09 -0.76 12.38
CA ARG A 65 -6.32 0.10 11.49
C ARG A 65 -5.29 -0.72 10.76
N LEU A 66 -4.86 -0.21 9.62
CA LEU A 66 -3.91 -0.92 8.78
C LEU A 66 -2.55 -0.26 8.84
N ILE A 67 -1.53 -1.09 8.87
CA ILE A 67 -0.13 -0.67 8.85
C ILE A 67 0.59 -1.52 7.80
N PRO A 68 1.79 -1.11 7.38
CA PRO A 68 2.56 -1.91 6.42
C PRO A 68 2.80 -3.32 6.93
N GLY A 69 2.59 -4.30 6.06
CA GLY A 69 2.82 -5.71 6.38
C GLY A 69 4.25 -6.12 6.12
N SER A 70 4.56 -7.38 6.45
CA SER A 70 5.93 -7.89 6.34
C SER A 70 6.46 -7.84 4.92
N ARG A 71 5.62 -8.14 3.95
CA ARG A 71 6.04 -8.16 2.55
C ARG A 71 6.39 -6.77 2.04
N LEU A 72 5.62 -5.78 2.45
CA LEU A 72 5.90 -4.39 2.09
C LEU A 72 7.17 -3.90 2.76
N ARG A 73 7.39 -4.27 4.03
CA ARG A 73 8.60 -3.89 4.72
C ARG A 73 9.84 -4.45 4.05
N THR A 74 9.76 -5.69 3.59
CA THR A 74 10.87 -6.32 2.88
C THR A 74 11.20 -5.58 1.59
N ILE A 75 10.16 -5.19 0.84
CA ILE A 75 10.34 -4.42 -0.39
C ILE A 75 10.99 -3.07 -0.08
N ALA A 76 10.48 -2.39 0.94
CA ALA A 76 11.00 -1.08 1.32
C ALA A 76 12.46 -1.15 1.72
N LEU A 77 12.85 -2.19 2.44
CA LEU A 77 14.24 -2.38 2.83
C LEU A 77 15.13 -2.57 1.60
N GLY A 78 14.66 -3.34 0.62
CA GLY A 78 15.39 -3.53 -0.62
C GLY A 78 15.59 -2.22 -1.37
N VAL A 79 14.53 -1.43 -1.47
CA VAL A 79 14.62 -0.13 -2.13
C VAL A 79 15.62 0.77 -1.41
N PHE A 80 15.54 0.81 -0.08
CA PHE A 80 16.45 1.61 0.73
C PHE A 80 17.92 1.23 0.50
N ARG A 81 18.21 -0.05 0.48
CA ARG A 81 19.57 -0.53 0.23
C ARG A 81 20.07 -0.08 -1.13
N ASN A 82 19.24 -0.20 -2.14
CA ASN A 82 19.62 0.21 -3.49
C ASN A 82 19.90 1.69 -3.59
N ASP A 83 19.06 2.51 -2.95
CA ASP A 83 19.23 3.95 -2.96
C ASP A 83 20.52 4.37 -2.26
N GLN A 84 20.82 3.76 -1.12
CA GLN A 84 22.07 4.05 -0.41
C GLN A 84 23.27 3.67 -1.25
N PHE A 85 23.20 2.51 -1.88
CA PHE A 85 24.28 2.04 -2.72
C PHE A 85 24.53 3.00 -3.88
N ARG A 86 23.48 3.50 -4.49
CA ARG A 86 23.61 4.49 -5.57
C ARG A 86 24.21 5.80 -5.10
N LEU A 87 23.79 6.26 -3.94
CA LEU A 87 24.32 7.49 -3.38
C LEU A 87 25.81 7.40 -3.14
N GLU A 88 26.27 6.28 -2.58
CA GLU A 88 27.69 6.07 -2.35
C GLU A 88 28.46 6.10 -3.67
N ARG A 89 27.91 5.48 -4.70
CA ARG A 89 28.55 5.46 -6.01
C ARG A 89 28.56 6.84 -6.65
N SER A 90 27.54 7.62 -6.41
CA SER A 90 27.44 8.97 -6.97
C SER A 90 28.43 9.93 -6.32
N LEU A 91 28.76 9.69 -5.06
CA LEU A 91 29.68 10.55 -4.33
C LEU A 91 31.13 10.28 -4.66
N ILE A 92 31.39 9.16 -5.29
CA ILE A 92 32.73 8.79 -5.70
C ILE A 92 32.98 9.26 -7.13
#